data_5f80271073facd59ab2ab274736230cc
#
_entry.id   5f80271073facd59ab2ab274736230cc
#
_cell.length_a   1.000
_cell.length_b   1.000
_cell.length_c   1.000
_cell.angle_alpha   90.00
_cell.angle_beta   90.00
_cell.angle_gamma   90.00
#
_symmetry.space_group_name_H-M   'P 1'
#
loop_
_entity.id
_entity.type
_entity.pdbx_description
1 polymer ?
#
loop_
_entity_poly.entity_id
_entity_poly.type
_entity_poly.pdbx_seq_one_letter_code
_entity_poly.pdbx_strand_id
1 'polypeptide(L)'
;MQTMARSSSQAPAAQLSLIGEEILSGNLLTENILTQVARLPSDWRATLDRPELQDILAALAKWLDKECQDGAAIYPAAPLRALELLPLQKVSVVILGQDPYHGPNQAQGLSFSVPDTCPAPPSLRNIFKELELEYPDTVLPSSHDLSNWGRQGVLLLNTSLTVEDGLPASHAKKGWEQITDSLLMNLAQQTTRPIVYMLWGAHAQAKEALIQQHSQRPYLILKANHPSPLAARRPPVPFIGCGHFRQANDWLTEQGATPIQWFATGA
;
A
#
# COMPACT_ATOMS: atom_id res chain seq x y z
N MET A 1 58.58 -3.21 -33.94
CA MET A 1 57.63 -4.06 -33.19
C MET A 1 57.27 -3.32 -31.92
N GLN A 2 56.14 -2.63 -31.95
CA GLN A 2 55.62 -1.90 -30.79
C GLN A 2 54.46 -2.70 -30.19
N THR A 3 54.65 -3.13 -28.96
CA THR A 3 53.64 -3.85 -28.16
C THR A 3 52.70 -2.84 -27.49
N MET A 4 51.42 -2.80 -27.91
CA MET A 4 50.39 -2.02 -27.25
C MET A 4 49.94 -2.73 -25.95
N ALA A 5 50.17 -2.11 -24.81
CA ALA A 5 49.61 -2.51 -23.53
C ALA A 5 48.13 -2.06 -23.45
N ARG A 6 47.20 -3.01 -23.24
CA ARG A 6 45.79 -2.74 -22.91
C ARG A 6 45.72 -2.37 -21.44
N SER A 7 45.33 -1.15 -21.13
CA SER A 7 44.96 -0.75 -19.76
C SER A 7 43.54 -1.18 -19.49
N SER A 8 43.33 -2.17 -18.61
CA SER A 8 42.06 -2.52 -18.03
C SER A 8 41.79 -1.56 -16.87
N SER A 9 40.89 -0.58 -17.03
CA SER A 9 40.40 0.23 -15.93
C SER A 9 39.42 -0.60 -15.13
N GLN A 10 39.85 -1.18 -14.04
CA GLN A 10 38.98 -1.68 -13.00
C GLN A 10 38.47 -0.48 -12.19
N ALA A 11 37.14 -0.27 -12.16
CA ALA A 11 36.53 0.66 -11.23
C ALA A 11 36.78 0.18 -9.78
N PRO A 12 37.12 1.07 -8.84
CA PRO A 12 37.47 0.66 -7.48
C PRO A 12 36.26 0.03 -6.77
N ALA A 13 36.48 -1.11 -6.15
CA ALA A 13 35.48 -1.89 -5.39
C ALA A 13 34.72 -1.06 -4.33
N ALA A 14 35.33 0.01 -3.83
CA ALA A 14 34.72 0.96 -2.91
C ALA A 14 33.53 1.73 -3.52
N GLN A 15 33.53 1.99 -4.82
CA GLN A 15 32.46 2.73 -5.52
C GLN A 15 31.23 1.85 -5.76
N LEU A 16 31.44 0.54 -5.92
CA LEU A 16 30.37 -0.45 -6.04
C LEU A 16 29.70 -0.74 -4.69
N SER A 17 30.44 -0.67 -3.57
CA SER A 17 29.88 -0.84 -2.23
C SER A 17 29.01 0.36 -1.83
N LEU A 18 29.43 1.59 -2.12
CA LEU A 18 28.66 2.81 -1.86
C LEU A 18 27.35 2.86 -2.67
N ILE A 19 27.37 2.44 -3.92
CA ILE A 19 26.15 2.35 -4.76
C ILE A 19 25.20 1.27 -4.20
N GLY A 20 25.72 0.16 -3.69
CA GLY A 20 24.96 -0.90 -3.05
C GLY A 20 24.30 -0.44 -1.74
N GLU A 21 25.02 0.32 -0.92
CA GLU A 21 24.53 0.88 0.34
C GLU A 21 23.47 1.99 0.12
N GLU A 22 23.64 2.88 -0.88
CA GLU A 22 22.63 3.87 -1.24
C GLU A 22 21.34 3.24 -1.79
N ILE A 23 21.43 2.18 -2.58
CA ILE A 23 20.27 1.45 -3.10
C ILE A 23 19.55 0.73 -1.95
N LEU A 24 20.25 0.18 -0.97
CA LEU A 24 19.66 -0.50 0.19
C LEU A 24 19.04 0.50 1.18
N SER A 25 19.59 1.72 1.33
CA SER A 25 19.08 2.72 2.27
C SER A 25 17.77 3.36 1.83
N GLY A 26 17.46 3.40 0.54
CA GLY A 26 16.32 4.17 -0.02
C GLY A 26 14.93 3.68 0.41
N ASN A 27 14.80 2.45 0.93
CA ASN A 27 13.49 1.86 1.30
C ASN A 27 13.43 1.38 2.76
N LEU A 28 14.53 1.47 3.51
CA LEU A 28 14.58 1.08 4.92
C LEU A 28 13.89 2.10 5.81
N LEU A 29 13.20 1.60 6.83
CA LEU A 29 12.66 2.42 7.90
C LEU A 29 13.83 2.92 8.76
N THR A 30 14.16 4.20 8.65
CA THR A 30 15.23 4.87 9.41
C THR A 30 14.68 5.99 10.28
N GLU A 31 13.50 6.49 9.98
CA GLU A 31 12.84 7.55 10.73
C GLU A 31 11.79 6.95 11.69
N ASN A 32 11.77 7.44 12.93
CA ASN A 32 10.76 7.04 13.90
C ASN A 32 9.34 7.33 13.39
N ILE A 33 8.42 6.38 13.54
CA ILE A 33 7.04 6.49 13.02
C ILE A 33 6.26 7.64 13.66
N LEU A 34 6.55 8.05 14.90
CA LEU A 34 5.89 9.20 15.53
C LEU A 34 6.22 10.51 14.83
N THR A 35 7.45 10.65 14.30
CA THR A 35 7.83 11.79 13.45
C THR A 35 7.00 11.80 12.15
N GLN A 36 6.76 10.63 11.57
CA GLN A 36 5.91 10.52 10.37
C GLN A 36 4.44 10.85 10.69
N VAL A 37 3.92 10.38 11.83
CA VAL A 37 2.56 10.73 12.30
C VAL A 37 2.36 12.24 12.40
N ALA A 38 3.36 12.98 12.86
CA ALA A 38 3.28 14.44 13.00
C ALA A 38 3.05 15.19 11.66
N ARG A 39 3.42 14.58 10.53
CA ARG A 39 3.25 15.14 9.18
C ARG A 39 1.92 14.81 8.52
N LEU A 40 1.14 13.88 9.08
CA LEU A 40 -0.13 13.46 8.49
C LEU A 40 -1.14 14.63 8.43
N PRO A 41 -2.08 14.60 7.48
CA PRO A 41 -3.26 15.45 7.49
C PRO A 41 -3.98 15.43 8.85
N SER A 42 -4.52 16.57 9.25
CA SER A 42 -5.13 16.76 10.59
C SER A 42 -6.28 15.80 10.87
N ASP A 43 -7.03 15.40 9.85
CA ASP A 43 -8.15 14.45 9.96
C ASP A 43 -7.68 13.03 10.33
N TRP A 44 -6.55 12.57 9.78
CA TRP A 44 -5.91 11.30 10.21
C TRP A 44 -5.25 11.43 11.58
N ARG A 45 -4.53 12.54 11.83
CA ARG A 45 -3.90 12.77 13.15
C ARG A 45 -4.93 12.74 14.29
N ALA A 46 -6.09 13.38 14.10
CA ALA A 46 -7.15 13.38 15.10
C ALA A 46 -7.61 11.98 15.51
N THR A 47 -7.49 10.97 14.63
CA THR A 47 -7.72 9.57 15.00
C THR A 47 -6.59 9.04 15.85
N LEU A 48 -5.35 9.26 15.42
CA LEU A 48 -4.15 8.71 16.07
C LEU A 48 -3.84 9.39 17.41
N ASP A 49 -4.33 10.63 17.62
CA ASP A 49 -4.19 11.39 18.86
C ASP A 49 -5.16 10.92 19.97
N ARG A 50 -6.03 9.95 19.70
CA ARG A 50 -6.89 9.36 20.73
C ARG A 50 -6.06 8.64 21.79
N PRO A 51 -6.38 8.81 23.10
CA PRO A 51 -5.57 8.24 24.18
C PRO A 51 -5.31 6.75 24.05
N GLU A 52 -6.33 5.97 23.64
CA GLU A 52 -6.23 4.53 23.47
C GLU A 52 -5.26 4.08 22.36
N LEU A 53 -4.99 4.95 21.38
CA LEU A 53 -4.04 4.68 20.30
C LEU A 53 -2.64 5.21 20.57
N GLN A 54 -2.52 6.23 21.40
CA GLN A 54 -1.21 6.83 21.75
C GLN A 54 -0.27 5.81 22.42
N ASP A 55 -0.79 5.01 23.37
CA ASP A 55 0.01 3.98 24.04
C ASP A 55 0.45 2.89 23.06
N ILE A 56 -0.45 2.48 22.13
CA ILE A 56 -0.16 1.49 21.09
C ILE A 56 0.91 2.02 20.13
N LEU A 57 0.75 3.27 19.67
CA LEU A 57 1.71 3.92 18.78
C LEU A 57 3.09 4.08 19.44
N ALA A 58 3.12 4.51 20.69
CA ALA A 58 4.36 4.67 21.43
C ALA A 58 5.08 3.32 21.64
N ALA A 59 4.33 2.27 22.00
CA ALA A 59 4.88 0.92 22.16
C ALA A 59 5.42 0.37 20.82
N LEU A 60 4.66 0.56 19.74
CA LEU A 60 5.04 0.14 18.38
C LEU A 60 6.28 0.90 17.89
N ALA A 61 6.33 2.21 18.07
CA ALA A 61 7.50 3.03 17.71
C ALA A 61 8.76 2.57 18.44
N LYS A 62 8.66 2.38 19.76
CA LYS A 62 9.76 1.90 20.56
C LYS A 62 10.23 0.50 20.14
N TRP A 63 9.29 -0.39 19.80
CA TRP A 63 9.63 -1.72 19.31
C TRP A 63 10.34 -1.66 17.96
N LEU A 64 9.82 -0.89 16.99
CA LEU A 64 10.43 -0.71 15.66
C LEU A 64 11.85 -0.11 15.77
N ASP A 65 12.01 0.93 16.59
CA ASP A 65 13.34 1.53 16.82
C ASP A 65 14.34 0.51 17.38
N LYS A 66 13.88 -0.35 18.30
CA LYS A 66 14.72 -1.41 18.86
C LYS A 66 15.12 -2.44 17.82
N GLU A 67 14.17 -2.95 17.02
CA GLU A 67 14.47 -3.91 15.95
C GLU A 67 15.47 -3.33 14.95
N CYS A 68 15.29 -2.05 14.53
CA CYS A 68 16.25 -1.36 13.67
C CYS A 68 17.64 -1.23 14.30
N GLN A 69 17.73 -0.89 15.61
CA GLN A 69 18.99 -0.81 16.34
C GLN A 69 19.67 -2.18 16.49
N ASP A 70 18.89 -3.25 16.60
CA ASP A 70 19.38 -4.63 16.66
C ASP A 70 19.80 -5.16 15.25
N GLY A 71 19.64 -4.33 14.19
CA GLY A 71 20.13 -4.62 12.84
C GLY A 71 19.08 -5.19 11.90
N ALA A 72 17.79 -5.24 12.27
CA ALA A 72 16.73 -5.67 11.38
C ALA A 72 16.53 -4.68 10.22
N ALA A 73 16.46 -5.19 8.98
CA ALA A 73 16.09 -4.42 7.83
C ALA A 73 14.56 -4.37 7.72
N ILE A 74 13.95 -3.22 7.99
CA ILE A 74 12.50 -3.03 8.03
C ILE A 74 12.03 -2.16 6.88
N TYR A 75 10.97 -2.57 6.19
CA TYR A 75 10.33 -1.85 5.09
C TYR A 75 8.89 -1.45 5.41
N PRO A 76 8.36 -0.42 4.71
CA PRO A 76 9.03 0.59 3.91
C PRO A 76 9.59 1.75 4.75
N ALA A 77 10.37 2.62 4.15
CA ALA A 77 10.85 3.88 4.76
C ALA A 77 9.70 4.79 5.23
N ALA A 78 8.60 4.81 4.47
CA ALA A 78 7.42 5.64 4.74
C ALA A 78 6.16 4.77 4.91
N PRO A 79 5.97 4.08 6.06
CA PRO A 79 4.82 3.21 6.29
C PRO A 79 3.47 3.94 6.28
N LEU A 80 3.43 5.22 6.57
CA LEU A 80 2.21 6.04 6.62
C LEU A 80 1.91 6.79 5.31
N ARG A 81 2.65 6.54 4.23
CA ARG A 81 2.52 7.28 2.95
C ARG A 81 1.10 7.28 2.37
N ALA A 82 0.34 6.20 2.53
CA ALA A 82 -1.05 6.16 2.07
C ALA A 82 -1.92 7.24 2.72
N LEU A 83 -1.68 7.54 3.99
CA LEU A 83 -2.37 8.57 4.75
C LEU A 83 -1.82 9.99 4.45
N GLU A 84 -0.50 10.11 4.23
CA GLU A 84 0.12 11.38 3.85
C GLU A 84 -0.39 11.85 2.48
N LEU A 85 -0.53 10.91 1.54
CA LEU A 85 -0.93 11.19 0.16
C LEU A 85 -2.40 11.58 0.04
N LEU A 86 -3.28 11.05 0.90
CA LEU A 86 -4.72 11.16 0.75
C LEU A 86 -5.40 11.55 2.07
N PRO A 87 -5.90 12.79 2.22
CA PRO A 87 -6.74 13.19 3.36
C PRO A 87 -8.01 12.34 3.45
N LEU A 88 -8.49 12.06 4.67
CA LEU A 88 -9.65 11.23 4.97
C LEU A 88 -10.89 11.65 4.15
N GLN A 89 -11.19 12.95 4.12
CA GLN A 89 -12.39 13.47 3.44
C GLN A 89 -12.33 13.38 1.91
N LYS A 90 -11.17 13.00 1.33
CA LYS A 90 -11.02 12.78 -0.11
C LYS A 90 -11.07 11.31 -0.50
N VAL A 91 -11.18 10.38 0.45
CA VAL A 91 -11.27 8.94 0.16
C VAL A 91 -12.60 8.63 -0.53
N SER A 92 -12.53 7.94 -1.65
CA SER A 92 -13.68 7.43 -2.42
C SER A 92 -13.62 5.91 -2.62
N VAL A 93 -12.42 5.34 -2.61
CA VAL A 93 -12.18 3.89 -2.71
C VAL A 93 -11.16 3.47 -1.67
N VAL A 94 -11.34 2.32 -1.06
CA VAL A 94 -10.37 1.68 -0.16
C VAL A 94 -9.98 0.32 -0.75
N ILE A 95 -8.69 0.09 -0.93
CA ILE A 95 -8.14 -1.22 -1.30
C ILE A 95 -7.26 -1.69 -0.14
N LEU A 96 -7.65 -2.79 0.50
CA LEU A 96 -6.91 -3.33 1.64
C LEU A 96 -5.93 -4.42 1.22
N GLY A 97 -4.64 -4.20 1.51
CA GLY A 97 -3.62 -5.23 1.51
C GLY A 97 -3.41 -5.84 2.90
N GLN A 98 -2.59 -6.88 2.99
CA GLN A 98 -2.23 -7.52 4.25
C GLN A 98 -1.03 -6.83 4.90
N ASP A 99 0.14 -6.96 4.29
CA ASP A 99 1.43 -6.43 4.70
C ASP A 99 2.22 -5.90 3.49
N PRO A 100 3.27 -5.10 3.70
CA PRO A 100 4.12 -4.62 2.61
C PRO A 100 4.88 -5.77 1.93
N TYR A 101 5.33 -5.54 0.70
CA TYR A 101 6.32 -6.41 0.07
C TYR A 101 7.61 -6.43 0.92
N HIS A 102 8.14 -7.63 1.15
CA HIS A 102 9.25 -7.87 2.07
C HIS A 102 10.62 -7.95 1.39
N GLY A 103 10.72 -7.62 0.10
CA GLY A 103 12.00 -7.54 -0.59
C GLY A 103 12.55 -6.11 -0.65
N PRO A 104 13.88 -5.96 -0.82
CA PRO A 104 14.51 -4.65 -0.91
C PRO A 104 13.94 -3.83 -2.07
N ASN A 105 13.76 -2.53 -1.86
CA ASN A 105 13.26 -1.55 -2.84
C ASN A 105 11.86 -1.84 -3.42
N GLN A 106 11.05 -2.68 -2.79
CA GLN A 106 9.70 -3.01 -3.25
C GLN A 106 8.61 -2.15 -2.59
N ALA A 107 8.45 -2.29 -1.28
CA ALA A 107 7.39 -1.57 -0.56
C ALA A 107 7.65 -0.06 -0.53
N GLN A 108 6.59 0.73 -0.73
CA GLN A 108 6.66 2.19 -0.72
C GLN A 108 5.53 2.85 0.09
N GLY A 109 4.93 2.10 1.04
CA GLY A 109 3.87 2.61 1.92
C GLY A 109 2.49 2.68 1.28
N LEU A 110 2.29 2.06 0.12
CA LEU A 110 1.02 1.89 -0.57
C LEU A 110 0.77 0.41 -0.85
N SER A 111 -0.39 -0.13 -0.51
CA SER A 111 -0.70 -1.53 -0.77
C SER A 111 -0.60 -1.85 -2.26
N PHE A 112 -0.02 -3.01 -2.60
CA PHE A 112 0.21 -3.53 -3.97
C PHE A 112 1.16 -2.71 -4.86
N SER A 113 1.57 -1.51 -4.46
CA SER A 113 2.39 -0.58 -5.23
C SER A 113 3.87 -0.83 -5.04
N VAL A 114 4.65 -0.67 -6.12
CA VAL A 114 6.11 -0.66 -6.08
C VAL A 114 6.64 0.49 -6.94
N PRO A 115 7.88 0.97 -6.71
CA PRO A 115 8.51 1.96 -7.59
C PRO A 115 8.68 1.43 -9.02
N ASP A 116 8.71 2.31 -10.01
CA ASP A 116 8.89 1.94 -11.43
C ASP A 116 10.25 1.28 -11.71
N THR A 117 11.22 1.48 -10.84
CA THR A 117 12.52 0.77 -10.88
C THR A 117 12.42 -0.71 -10.48
N CYS A 118 11.28 -1.12 -9.90
CA CYS A 118 11.01 -2.49 -9.49
C CYS A 118 10.07 -3.19 -10.47
N PRO A 119 10.36 -4.44 -10.89
CA PRO A 119 9.41 -5.23 -11.67
C PRO A 119 8.09 -5.42 -10.93
N ALA A 120 6.97 -5.36 -11.66
CA ALA A 120 5.65 -5.57 -11.06
C ALA A 120 5.59 -6.93 -10.35
N PRO A 121 5.30 -6.97 -9.03
CA PRO A 121 5.11 -8.21 -8.30
C PRO A 121 3.92 -9.03 -8.83
N PRO A 122 3.86 -10.34 -8.55
CA PRO A 122 2.82 -11.21 -9.12
C PRO A 122 1.38 -10.76 -8.84
N SER A 123 1.11 -10.21 -7.65
CA SER A 123 -0.23 -9.69 -7.31
C SER A 123 -0.57 -8.44 -8.13
N LEU A 124 0.37 -7.51 -8.28
CA LEU A 124 0.17 -6.32 -9.10
C LEU A 124 -0.04 -6.65 -10.58
N ARG A 125 0.72 -7.63 -11.11
CA ARG A 125 0.48 -8.13 -12.47
C ARG A 125 -0.94 -8.68 -12.67
N ASN A 126 -1.50 -9.37 -11.67
CA ASN A 126 -2.86 -9.86 -11.75
C ASN A 126 -3.89 -8.72 -11.63
N ILE A 127 -3.60 -7.68 -10.84
CA ILE A 127 -4.42 -6.45 -10.79
C ILE A 127 -4.48 -5.79 -12.18
N PHE A 128 -3.35 -5.65 -12.86
CA PHE A 128 -3.33 -5.10 -14.22
C PHE A 128 -4.02 -6.00 -15.25
N LYS A 129 -3.92 -7.34 -15.11
CA LYS A 129 -4.69 -8.26 -15.97
C LYS A 129 -6.19 -8.13 -15.78
N GLU A 130 -6.66 -7.91 -14.57
CA GLU A 130 -8.08 -7.66 -14.32
C GLU A 130 -8.52 -6.34 -14.95
N LEU A 131 -7.73 -5.28 -14.80
CA LEU A 131 -7.98 -4.01 -15.47
C LEU A 131 -8.07 -4.15 -17.00
N GLU A 132 -7.15 -4.90 -17.61
CA GLU A 132 -7.16 -5.18 -19.05
C GLU A 132 -8.42 -5.92 -19.49
N LEU A 133 -8.90 -6.87 -18.69
CA LEU A 133 -10.16 -7.57 -18.96
C LEU A 133 -11.38 -6.66 -18.86
N GLU A 134 -11.40 -5.77 -17.87
CA GLU A 134 -12.52 -4.85 -17.68
C GLU A 134 -12.55 -3.71 -18.72
N TYR A 135 -11.38 -3.31 -19.24
CA TYR A 135 -11.23 -2.18 -20.16
C TYR A 135 -10.32 -2.55 -21.35
N PRO A 136 -10.76 -3.47 -22.24
CA PRO A 136 -9.92 -4.06 -23.29
C PRO A 136 -9.42 -3.06 -24.33
N ASP A 137 -10.11 -1.93 -24.51
CA ASP A 137 -9.75 -0.89 -25.48
C ASP A 137 -8.82 0.19 -24.91
N THR A 138 -8.33 -0.01 -23.67
CA THR A 138 -7.50 0.98 -22.97
C THR A 138 -6.08 0.47 -22.81
N VAL A 139 -5.09 1.35 -23.03
CA VAL A 139 -3.68 1.00 -22.82
C VAL A 139 -3.39 0.99 -21.31
N LEU A 140 -2.86 -0.12 -20.81
CA LEU A 140 -2.44 -0.24 -19.42
C LEU A 140 -1.37 0.82 -19.06
N PRO A 141 -1.37 1.34 -17.81
CA PRO A 141 -0.29 2.19 -17.35
C PRO A 141 1.03 1.44 -17.39
N SER A 142 2.08 2.11 -17.86
CA SER A 142 3.44 1.58 -17.81
C SER A 142 4.05 1.65 -16.40
N SER A 143 3.43 2.42 -15.52
CA SER A 143 3.88 2.63 -14.14
C SER A 143 3.41 1.52 -13.21
N HIS A 144 4.30 1.06 -12.34
CA HIS A 144 4.01 0.16 -11.22
C HIS A 144 3.72 0.94 -9.92
N ASP A 145 3.95 2.25 -9.94
CA ASP A 145 3.63 3.16 -8.83
C ASP A 145 2.15 3.59 -8.90
N LEU A 146 1.38 3.11 -7.94
CA LEU A 146 -0.05 3.40 -7.81
C LEU A 146 -0.35 4.74 -7.11
N SER A 147 0.64 5.60 -6.89
CA SER A 147 0.45 6.92 -6.25
C SER A 147 -0.60 7.77 -6.97
N ASN A 148 -0.74 7.60 -8.28
CA ASN A 148 -1.76 8.32 -9.04
C ASN A 148 -3.20 7.90 -8.66
N TRP A 149 -3.42 6.63 -8.31
CA TRP A 149 -4.70 6.20 -7.74
C TRP A 149 -4.94 6.87 -6.38
N GLY A 150 -3.88 6.94 -5.54
CA GLY A 150 -3.95 7.63 -4.26
C GLY A 150 -4.37 9.10 -4.40
N ARG A 151 -3.78 9.84 -5.33
CA ARG A 151 -4.13 11.25 -5.59
C ARG A 151 -5.57 11.44 -6.05
N GLN A 152 -6.19 10.42 -6.64
CA GLN A 152 -7.58 10.44 -7.10
C GLN A 152 -8.61 10.03 -6.04
N GLY A 153 -8.16 9.59 -4.86
CA GLY A 153 -9.06 9.21 -3.78
C GLY A 153 -9.08 7.71 -3.46
N VAL A 154 -8.09 6.93 -3.94
CA VAL A 154 -7.95 5.51 -3.60
C VAL A 154 -7.01 5.36 -2.40
N LEU A 155 -7.52 4.99 -1.25
CA LEU A 155 -6.73 4.64 -0.08
C LEU A 155 -6.15 3.23 -0.24
N LEU A 156 -4.86 3.16 -0.55
CA LEU A 156 -4.10 1.92 -0.71
C LEU A 156 -3.46 1.53 0.64
N LEU A 157 -4.22 0.92 1.53
CA LEU A 157 -3.83 0.67 2.92
C LEU A 157 -3.53 -0.82 3.15
N ASN A 158 -2.41 -1.13 3.81
CA ASN A 158 -2.18 -2.46 4.38
C ASN A 158 -2.72 -2.52 5.82
N THR A 159 -3.04 -3.71 6.32
CA THR A 159 -3.45 -3.91 7.72
C THR A 159 -2.24 -3.91 8.67
N SER A 160 -1.07 -4.39 8.21
CA SER A 160 0.23 -4.16 8.85
C SER A 160 1.07 -3.24 7.96
N LEU A 161 1.65 -2.17 8.50
CA LEU A 161 2.29 -1.14 7.68
C LEU A 161 3.81 -1.30 7.56
N THR A 162 4.40 -2.26 8.29
CA THR A 162 5.84 -2.58 8.21
C THR A 162 6.06 -4.09 8.13
N VAL A 163 7.23 -4.48 7.62
CA VAL A 163 7.66 -5.87 7.48
C VAL A 163 9.18 -5.94 7.55
N GLU A 164 9.74 -7.04 8.08
CA GLU A 164 11.17 -7.33 8.04
C GLU A 164 11.58 -7.98 6.71
N ASP A 165 12.80 -7.70 6.27
CA ASP A 165 13.36 -8.23 5.02
C ASP A 165 13.25 -9.76 4.95
N GLY A 166 12.73 -10.26 3.82
CA GLY A 166 12.56 -11.68 3.57
C GLY A 166 11.52 -12.41 4.44
N LEU A 167 10.89 -11.76 5.42
CA LEU A 167 10.01 -12.38 6.41
C LEU A 167 8.55 -11.88 6.30
N PRO A 168 7.73 -12.43 5.39
CA PRO A 168 6.34 -12.01 5.23
C PRO A 168 5.55 -12.18 6.54
N ALA A 169 4.68 -11.22 6.84
CA ALA A 169 3.85 -11.14 8.05
C ALA A 169 4.64 -11.08 9.38
N SER A 170 5.95 -10.77 9.36
CA SER A 170 6.80 -10.68 10.57
C SER A 170 6.28 -9.67 11.60
N HIS A 171 5.62 -8.61 11.16
CA HIS A 171 5.07 -7.58 12.02
C HIS A 171 3.56 -7.72 12.30
N ALA A 172 2.96 -8.86 11.93
CA ALA A 172 1.58 -9.16 12.29
C ALA A 172 1.41 -9.23 13.82
N LYS A 173 0.28 -8.71 14.33
CA LYS A 173 -0.06 -8.66 15.76
C LYS A 173 0.92 -7.84 16.63
N LYS A 174 1.69 -6.93 16.03
CA LYS A 174 2.59 -6.03 16.76
C LYS A 174 1.95 -4.67 17.09
N GLY A 175 0.66 -4.47 16.75
CA GLY A 175 -0.09 -3.25 17.04
C GLY A 175 -0.62 -2.54 15.79
N TRP A 176 -0.07 -2.81 14.60
CA TRP A 176 -0.53 -2.18 13.36
C TRP A 176 -2.01 -2.40 13.09
N GLU A 177 -2.52 -3.62 13.31
CA GLU A 177 -3.92 -3.95 13.01
C GLU A 177 -4.89 -3.12 13.87
N GLN A 178 -4.54 -2.83 15.15
CA GLN A 178 -5.37 -1.98 16.01
C GLN A 178 -5.41 -0.54 15.51
N ILE A 179 -4.28 -0.04 15.03
CA ILE A 179 -4.15 1.29 14.45
C ILE A 179 -4.95 1.38 13.14
N THR A 180 -4.74 0.44 12.22
CA THR A 180 -5.40 0.45 10.90
C THR A 180 -6.90 0.17 11.00
N ASP A 181 -7.36 -0.65 11.95
CA ASP A 181 -8.77 -0.84 12.25
C ASP A 181 -9.42 0.46 12.77
N SER A 182 -8.72 1.20 13.63
CA SER A 182 -9.20 2.49 14.12
C SER A 182 -9.25 3.55 13.02
N LEU A 183 -8.29 3.53 12.09
CA LEU A 183 -8.31 4.40 10.90
C LEU A 183 -9.50 4.09 9.98
N LEU A 184 -9.77 2.80 9.72
CA LEU A 184 -10.92 2.35 8.92
C LEU A 184 -12.25 2.69 9.59
N MET A 185 -12.36 2.47 10.91
CA MET A 185 -13.54 2.83 11.70
C MET A 185 -13.80 4.33 11.63
N ASN A 186 -12.77 5.15 11.85
CA ASN A 186 -12.89 6.60 11.76
C ASN A 186 -13.28 7.07 10.35
N LEU A 187 -12.69 6.49 9.30
CA LEU A 187 -13.06 6.78 7.92
C LEU A 187 -14.55 6.47 7.69
N ALA A 188 -15.03 5.29 8.08
CA ALA A 188 -16.42 4.88 7.93
C ALA A 188 -17.40 5.81 8.66
N GLN A 189 -17.01 6.31 9.84
CA GLN A 189 -17.83 7.22 10.67
C GLN A 189 -17.79 8.68 10.20
N GLN A 190 -16.63 9.18 9.80
CA GLN A 190 -16.40 10.62 9.60
C GLN A 190 -16.44 11.06 8.14
N THR A 191 -16.43 10.13 7.19
CA THR A 191 -16.52 10.51 5.78
C THR A 191 -17.83 11.23 5.48
N THR A 192 -17.77 12.23 4.61
CA THR A 192 -18.96 12.90 4.06
C THR A 192 -19.32 12.39 2.67
N ARG A 193 -18.56 11.42 2.14
CA ARG A 193 -18.65 10.90 0.77
C ARG A 193 -19.06 9.43 0.75
N PRO A 194 -19.65 8.95 -0.36
CA PRO A 194 -19.80 7.52 -0.61
C PRO A 194 -18.43 6.85 -0.78
N ILE A 195 -18.27 5.63 -0.27
CA ILE A 195 -17.01 4.87 -0.32
C ILE A 195 -17.23 3.47 -0.90
N VAL A 196 -16.33 3.04 -1.79
CA VAL A 196 -16.21 1.65 -2.23
C VAL A 196 -15.07 0.97 -1.47
N TYR A 197 -15.34 -0.18 -0.87
CA TYR A 197 -14.34 -1.02 -0.21
C TYR A 197 -14.08 -2.26 -1.07
N MET A 198 -12.87 -2.39 -1.61
CA MET A 198 -12.40 -3.56 -2.36
C MET A 198 -11.64 -4.47 -1.41
N LEU A 199 -12.27 -5.57 -0.98
CA LEU A 199 -11.74 -6.51 0.01
C LEU A 199 -11.30 -7.79 -0.69
N TRP A 200 -10.01 -7.86 -1.00
CA TRP A 200 -9.41 -8.96 -1.76
C TRP A 200 -8.70 -9.96 -0.85
N GLY A 201 -9.29 -11.16 -0.73
CA GLY A 201 -8.81 -12.24 0.12
C GLY A 201 -9.38 -12.20 1.53
N ALA A 202 -9.27 -13.33 2.23
CA ALA A 202 -9.87 -13.53 3.54
C ALA A 202 -9.42 -12.49 4.60
N HIS A 203 -8.16 -12.06 4.54
CA HIS A 203 -7.60 -11.09 5.47
C HIS A 203 -8.30 -9.72 5.36
N ALA A 204 -8.45 -9.20 4.14
CA ALA A 204 -9.19 -7.97 3.90
C ALA A 204 -10.70 -8.12 4.22
N GLN A 205 -11.30 -9.25 3.83
CA GLN A 205 -12.73 -9.54 4.08
C GLN A 205 -13.07 -9.65 5.57
N ALA A 206 -12.12 -9.99 6.43
CA ALA A 206 -12.31 -9.97 7.88
C ALA A 206 -12.66 -8.58 8.44
N LYS A 207 -12.41 -7.50 7.67
CA LYS A 207 -12.77 -6.12 8.03
C LYS A 207 -14.19 -5.73 7.65
N GLU A 208 -14.94 -6.58 6.96
CA GLU A 208 -16.30 -6.31 6.51
C GLU A 208 -17.23 -5.91 7.66
N ALA A 209 -17.25 -6.69 8.74
CA ALA A 209 -18.11 -6.41 9.89
C ALA A 209 -17.82 -5.05 10.54
N LEU A 210 -16.54 -4.69 10.67
CA LEU A 210 -16.12 -3.40 11.18
C LEU A 210 -16.62 -2.25 10.28
N ILE A 211 -16.48 -2.39 8.96
CA ILE A 211 -16.95 -1.40 7.99
C ILE A 211 -18.46 -1.25 8.07
N GLN A 212 -19.22 -2.35 8.06
CA GLN A 212 -20.67 -2.34 8.11
C GLN A 212 -21.20 -1.71 9.40
N GLN A 213 -20.59 -2.03 10.54
CA GLN A 213 -21.00 -1.50 11.84
C GLN A 213 -20.82 0.01 11.96
N HIS A 214 -19.82 0.59 11.29
CA HIS A 214 -19.41 1.97 11.49
C HIS A 214 -19.76 2.91 10.33
N SER A 215 -20.15 2.40 9.15
CA SER A 215 -20.46 3.24 8.00
C SER A 215 -21.71 4.10 8.21
N GLN A 216 -21.54 5.41 8.08
CA GLN A 216 -22.61 6.42 8.23
C GLN A 216 -23.09 6.98 6.88
N ARG A 217 -22.41 6.67 5.79
CA ARG A 217 -22.71 7.12 4.42
C ARG A 217 -22.91 5.92 3.50
N PRO A 218 -23.48 6.10 2.30
CA PRO A 218 -23.56 5.04 1.33
C PRO A 218 -22.20 4.40 1.08
N TYR A 219 -22.16 3.09 1.09
CA TYR A 219 -20.94 2.33 0.81
C TYR A 219 -21.25 1.09 -0.04
N LEU A 220 -20.24 0.64 -0.78
CA LEU A 220 -20.26 -0.61 -1.53
C LEU A 220 -19.09 -1.48 -1.07
N ILE A 221 -19.34 -2.76 -0.79
CA ILE A 221 -18.29 -3.73 -0.49
C ILE A 221 -18.20 -4.72 -1.65
N LEU A 222 -17.03 -4.78 -2.30
CA LEU A 222 -16.69 -5.69 -3.37
C LEU A 222 -15.69 -6.74 -2.86
N LYS A 223 -16.06 -8.02 -2.95
CA LYS A 223 -15.27 -9.14 -2.41
C LYS A 223 -14.84 -10.10 -3.51
N ALA A 224 -13.55 -10.41 -3.54
CA ALA A 224 -12.96 -11.45 -4.39
C ALA A 224 -11.82 -12.15 -3.65
N ASN A 225 -11.32 -13.25 -4.20
CA ASN A 225 -10.09 -13.87 -3.70
C ASN A 225 -8.90 -12.89 -3.85
N HIS A 226 -7.80 -13.19 -3.16
CA HIS A 226 -6.60 -12.36 -3.23
C HIS A 226 -5.98 -12.39 -4.65
N PRO A 227 -5.44 -11.27 -5.17
CA PRO A 227 -4.83 -11.21 -6.51
C PRO A 227 -3.53 -12.02 -6.65
N SER A 228 -3.02 -12.67 -5.60
CA SER A 228 -1.84 -13.53 -5.69
C SER A 228 -2.04 -14.69 -6.67
N PRO A 229 -0.97 -15.18 -7.34
CA PRO A 229 -1.08 -16.33 -8.26
C PRO A 229 -1.72 -17.56 -7.63
N LEU A 230 -1.57 -17.73 -6.31
CA LEU A 230 -2.13 -18.88 -5.58
C LEU A 230 -3.66 -18.84 -5.44
N ALA A 231 -4.28 -17.66 -5.56
CA ALA A 231 -5.69 -17.45 -5.26
C ALA A 231 -6.49 -16.78 -6.39
N ALA A 232 -5.85 -16.00 -7.25
CA ALA A 232 -6.51 -15.12 -8.20
C ALA A 232 -7.52 -15.80 -9.14
N ARG A 233 -7.37 -17.10 -9.42
CA ARG A 233 -8.27 -17.88 -10.28
C ARG A 233 -9.06 -18.95 -9.54
N ARG A 234 -8.95 -19.02 -8.21
CA ARG A 234 -9.64 -20.06 -7.43
C ARG A 234 -11.14 -19.74 -7.27
N PRO A 235 -12.03 -20.77 -7.36
CA PRO A 235 -13.41 -20.60 -6.94
C PRO A 235 -13.50 -20.39 -5.42
N PRO A 236 -14.63 -19.91 -4.85
CA PRO A 236 -15.87 -19.60 -5.54
C PRO A 236 -15.91 -18.20 -6.17
N VAL A 237 -15.05 -17.26 -5.73
CA VAL A 237 -15.06 -15.86 -6.21
C VAL A 237 -13.64 -15.47 -6.64
N PRO A 238 -13.22 -15.90 -7.85
CA PRO A 238 -11.89 -15.57 -8.35
C PRO A 238 -11.69 -14.04 -8.45
N PHE A 239 -10.44 -13.58 -8.30
CA PHE A 239 -10.08 -12.19 -8.52
C PHE A 239 -10.12 -11.85 -10.01
N ILE A 240 -9.58 -12.73 -10.86
CA ILE A 240 -9.60 -12.55 -12.32
C ILE A 240 -11.03 -12.76 -12.83
N GLY A 241 -11.60 -11.73 -13.41
CA GLY A 241 -12.98 -11.67 -13.88
C GLY A 241 -13.97 -11.16 -12.83
N CYS A 242 -13.50 -10.55 -11.73
CA CYS A 242 -14.39 -10.03 -10.68
C CYS A 242 -15.11 -8.71 -11.08
N GLY A 243 -14.57 -7.94 -12.03
CA GLY A 243 -15.21 -6.71 -12.53
C GLY A 243 -15.22 -5.55 -11.53
N HIS A 244 -14.37 -5.56 -10.52
CA HIS A 244 -14.45 -4.63 -9.39
C HIS A 244 -14.12 -3.18 -9.75
N PHE A 245 -13.25 -2.93 -10.71
CA PHE A 245 -12.86 -1.58 -11.12
C PHE A 245 -14.00 -0.87 -11.83
N ARG A 246 -14.71 -1.57 -12.71
CA ARG A 246 -15.89 -1.05 -13.40
C ARG A 246 -17.05 -0.89 -12.42
N GLN A 247 -17.35 -1.91 -11.63
CA GLN A 247 -18.41 -1.85 -10.60
C GLN A 247 -18.21 -0.67 -9.64
N ALA A 248 -16.96 -0.40 -9.21
CA ALA A 248 -16.66 0.74 -8.36
C ALA A 248 -16.97 2.07 -9.05
N ASN A 249 -16.56 2.24 -10.31
CA ASN A 249 -16.79 3.46 -11.07
C ASN A 249 -18.27 3.68 -11.39
N ASP A 250 -18.99 2.62 -11.77
CA ASP A 250 -20.42 2.68 -12.04
C ASP A 250 -21.17 3.13 -10.77
N TRP A 251 -20.89 2.48 -9.62
CA TRP A 251 -21.51 2.83 -8.36
C TRP A 251 -21.15 4.25 -7.88
N LEU A 252 -19.88 4.66 -7.98
CA LEU A 252 -19.48 6.04 -7.64
C LEU A 252 -20.25 7.06 -8.49
N THR A 253 -20.41 6.79 -9.79
CA THR A 253 -21.15 7.65 -10.69
C THR A 253 -22.63 7.71 -10.29
N GLU A 254 -23.27 6.60 -9.96
CA GLU A 254 -24.64 6.53 -9.44
C GLU A 254 -24.82 7.35 -8.16
N GLN A 255 -23.78 7.40 -7.31
CA GLN A 255 -23.78 8.23 -6.09
C GLN A 255 -23.42 9.70 -6.34
N GLY A 256 -23.25 10.12 -7.60
CA GLY A 256 -22.83 11.48 -7.96
C GLY A 256 -21.37 11.82 -7.61
N ALA A 257 -20.54 10.80 -7.36
CA ALA A 257 -19.11 10.96 -7.10
C ALA A 257 -18.29 10.81 -8.40
N THR A 258 -17.08 11.33 -8.40
CA THR A 258 -16.16 11.23 -9.54
C THR A 258 -15.59 9.82 -9.65
N PRO A 259 -15.67 9.15 -10.81
CA PRO A 259 -15.05 7.86 -11.05
C PRO A 259 -13.51 7.97 -11.04
N ILE A 260 -12.84 6.86 -10.75
CA ILE A 260 -11.38 6.77 -10.75
C ILE A 260 -10.86 6.51 -12.17
N GLN A 261 -9.88 7.27 -12.58
CA GLN A 261 -9.15 7.06 -13.83
C GLN A 261 -8.04 6.02 -13.62
N TRP A 262 -8.40 4.74 -13.68
CA TRP A 262 -7.50 3.62 -13.36
C TRP A 262 -6.26 3.53 -14.25
N PHE A 263 -6.33 4.11 -15.47
CA PHE A 263 -5.26 4.08 -16.48
C PHE A 263 -4.46 5.38 -16.57
N ALA A 264 -4.84 6.42 -15.80
CA ALA A 264 -4.11 7.68 -15.85
C ALA A 264 -2.68 7.47 -15.35
N THR A 265 -1.71 7.74 -16.21
CA THR A 265 -0.30 7.87 -15.82
C THR A 265 -0.14 9.17 -15.04
N GLY A 266 0.70 9.20 -14.00
CA GLY A 266 1.00 10.43 -13.28
C GLY A 266 1.58 11.48 -14.22
N ALA A 267 1.07 12.71 -14.11
CA ALA A 267 1.68 13.87 -14.72
C ALA A 267 2.88 14.31 -13.89
#